data_4104ccb5acb48aaacb44df2592d60c7b
#
_entry.id   4104ccb5acb48aaacb44df2592d60c7b
#
_cell.length_a   1.000
_cell.length_b   1.000
_cell.length_c   1.000
_cell.angle_alpha   90.00
_cell.angle_beta   90.00
_cell.angle_gamma   90.00
#
_symmetry.space_group_name_H-M   'P 1'
#
loop_
_entity.id
_entity.type
_entity.pdbx_description
1 polymer ?
#
loop_
_entity_poly.entity_id
_entity_poly.type
_entity_poly.pdbx_seq_one_letter_code
_entity_poly.pdbx_strand_id
1 'polypeptide(L)'
;MKATVNVGLGVRSYDILIGNGLLDRADHCIAPVLAGRSPIIITDETVAKTQLPRLQTAFGNEARTIILPAGEGTKSWLQLERLIDALLDLGVERKDKVIALGGGVIGDLVGFAASILKRGCGFIQVPTTLLAQVDSSVGGKTAINVRAGKNLVGSFHQPALVVIDPTVLETLPDRQ
;
A
#
# COMPACT_ATOMS: atom_id res chain seq x y z
N MET A 1 -17.81 -11.74 7.18
CA MET A 1 -18.60 -11.19 6.06
C MET A 1 -17.61 -10.58 5.09
N LYS A 2 -17.79 -10.79 3.79
CA LYS A 2 -16.92 -10.20 2.75
C LYS A 2 -17.81 -9.33 1.86
N ALA A 3 -17.43 -8.06 1.68
CA ALA A 3 -18.07 -7.15 0.74
C ALA A 3 -17.07 -6.73 -0.32
N THR A 4 -17.56 -6.44 -1.52
CA THR A 4 -16.78 -5.85 -2.61
C THR A 4 -17.48 -4.57 -3.05
N VAL A 5 -16.77 -3.48 -3.10
CA VAL A 5 -17.24 -2.19 -3.61
C VAL A 5 -16.43 -1.86 -4.86
N ASN A 6 -17.10 -1.72 -6.00
CA ASN A 6 -16.44 -1.32 -7.23
C ASN A 6 -16.38 0.21 -7.35
N VAL A 7 -15.20 0.74 -7.60
CA VAL A 7 -14.97 2.16 -7.91
C VAL A 7 -14.91 2.31 -9.42
N GLY A 8 -16.01 2.78 -10.01
CA GLY A 8 -16.21 2.90 -11.45
C GLY A 8 -15.51 4.13 -12.04
N LEU A 9 -14.32 3.94 -12.63
CA LEU A 9 -13.51 4.99 -13.28
C LEU A 9 -13.11 4.61 -14.74
N GLY A 10 -13.99 3.86 -15.42
CA GLY A 10 -13.70 3.34 -16.76
C GLY A 10 -12.50 2.39 -16.73
N VAL A 11 -11.50 2.65 -17.54
CA VAL A 11 -10.27 1.81 -17.63
C VAL A 11 -9.41 1.83 -16.35
N ARG A 12 -9.70 2.72 -15.41
CA ARG A 12 -9.01 2.83 -14.11
C ARG A 12 -9.88 2.35 -12.94
N SER A 13 -10.97 1.64 -13.24
CA SER A 13 -11.82 1.04 -12.22
C SER A 13 -11.06 0.03 -11.39
N TYR A 14 -11.37 -0.05 -10.10
CA TYR A 14 -10.78 -1.00 -9.17
C TYR A 14 -11.78 -1.44 -8.12
N ASP A 15 -11.47 -2.51 -7.43
CA ASP A 15 -12.31 -3.03 -6.36
C ASP A 15 -11.73 -2.70 -4.99
N ILE A 16 -12.62 -2.48 -4.02
CA ILE A 16 -12.33 -2.43 -2.59
C ILE A 16 -12.91 -3.69 -1.98
N LEU A 17 -12.07 -4.56 -1.46
CA LEU A 17 -12.46 -5.78 -0.74
C LEU A 17 -12.50 -5.47 0.75
N ILE A 18 -13.61 -5.77 1.41
CA ILE A 18 -13.79 -5.52 2.85
C ILE A 18 -14.18 -6.82 3.54
N GLY A 19 -13.41 -7.23 4.55
CA GLY A 19 -13.77 -8.44 5.31
C GLY A 19 -12.67 -8.87 6.28
N ASN A 20 -13.10 -9.58 7.33
CA ASN A 20 -12.20 -10.08 8.36
C ASN A 20 -11.32 -11.21 7.83
N GLY A 21 -10.03 -11.20 8.19
CA GLY A 21 -9.06 -12.23 7.83
C GLY A 21 -8.66 -12.21 6.35
N LEU A 22 -8.82 -11.07 5.66
CA LEU A 22 -8.36 -10.93 4.27
C LEU A 22 -6.84 -10.93 4.15
N LEU A 23 -6.12 -10.41 5.16
CA LEU A 23 -4.67 -10.47 5.18
C LEU A 23 -4.14 -11.90 5.18
N ASP A 24 -4.77 -12.78 5.96
CA ASP A 24 -4.36 -14.19 6.09
C ASP A 24 -4.66 -15.01 4.82
N ARG A 25 -5.41 -14.43 3.90
CA ARG A 25 -5.80 -15.01 2.59
C ARG A 25 -5.42 -14.09 1.43
N ALA A 26 -4.34 -13.35 1.58
CA ALA A 26 -3.86 -12.41 0.56
C ALA A 26 -3.49 -13.09 -0.75
N ASP A 27 -3.04 -14.33 -0.70
CA ASP A 27 -2.81 -15.21 -1.85
C ASP A 27 -4.07 -15.35 -2.72
N HIS A 28 -5.25 -15.43 -2.13
CA HIS A 28 -6.52 -15.52 -2.86
C HIS A 28 -7.05 -14.18 -3.38
N CYS A 29 -6.77 -13.07 -2.72
CA CYS A 29 -7.34 -11.77 -3.08
C CYS A 29 -6.35 -10.83 -3.79
N ILE A 30 -5.06 -10.91 -3.48
CA ILE A 30 -4.03 -10.05 -4.05
C ILE A 30 -3.28 -10.75 -5.21
N ALA A 31 -2.94 -12.03 -5.08
CA ALA A 31 -2.15 -12.74 -6.10
C ALA A 31 -2.77 -12.69 -7.52
N PRO A 32 -4.09 -12.78 -7.71
CA PRO A 32 -4.68 -12.62 -9.04
C PRO A 32 -4.39 -11.25 -9.66
N VAL A 33 -4.34 -10.19 -8.83
CA VAL A 33 -4.03 -8.82 -9.27
C VAL A 33 -2.54 -8.64 -9.60
N LEU A 34 -1.65 -9.41 -8.94
CA LEU A 34 -0.22 -9.44 -9.25
C LEU A 34 0.11 -10.15 -10.57
N ALA A 35 -0.83 -10.93 -11.09
CA ALA A 35 -0.71 -11.60 -12.40
C ALA A 35 0.57 -12.46 -12.54
N GLY A 36 0.89 -13.25 -11.53
CA GLY A 36 2.05 -14.14 -11.50
C GLY A 36 3.39 -13.47 -11.17
N ARG A 37 3.37 -12.20 -10.74
CA ARG A 37 4.56 -11.49 -10.26
C ARG A 37 4.75 -11.71 -8.78
N SER A 38 6.03 -11.80 -8.33
CA SER A 38 6.36 -11.94 -6.92
C SER A 38 5.89 -10.73 -6.12
N PRO A 39 5.28 -10.92 -4.94
CA PRO A 39 4.83 -9.83 -4.10
C PRO A 39 6.00 -8.98 -3.61
N ILE A 40 5.86 -7.65 -3.71
CA ILE A 40 6.79 -6.67 -3.13
C ILE A 40 5.98 -5.83 -2.16
N ILE A 41 6.26 -6.00 -0.87
CA ILE A 41 5.53 -5.38 0.23
C ILE A 41 6.34 -4.21 0.77
N ILE A 42 5.76 -3.04 0.80
CA ILE A 42 6.33 -1.85 1.44
C ILE A 42 5.52 -1.56 2.69
N THR A 43 6.20 -1.41 3.82
CA THR A 43 5.59 -1.18 5.13
C THR A 43 6.48 -0.31 6.01
N ASP A 44 6.02 0.07 7.19
CA ASP A 44 6.83 0.73 8.21
C ASP A 44 7.24 -0.21 9.35
N GLU A 45 8.19 0.24 10.19
CA GLU A 45 8.76 -0.53 11.30
C GLU A 45 7.71 -0.99 12.33
N THR A 46 6.61 -0.26 12.50
CA THR A 46 5.54 -0.61 13.44
C THR A 46 4.65 -1.71 12.86
N VAL A 47 4.19 -1.53 11.63
CA VAL A 47 3.34 -2.50 10.94
C VAL A 47 4.11 -3.76 10.58
N ALA A 48 5.42 -3.66 10.34
CA ALA A 48 6.30 -4.80 10.12
C ALA A 48 6.28 -5.79 11.28
N LYS A 49 6.14 -5.33 12.51
CA LYS A 49 6.09 -6.18 13.70
C LYS A 49 4.73 -6.83 13.96
N THR A 50 3.67 -6.27 13.42
CA THR A 50 2.29 -6.65 13.76
C THR A 50 1.55 -7.34 12.60
N GLN A 51 1.55 -6.75 11.41
CA GLN A 51 0.73 -7.21 10.29
C GLN A 51 1.53 -7.87 9.15
N LEU A 52 2.81 -7.50 8.98
CA LEU A 52 3.64 -8.07 7.92
C LEU A 52 3.77 -9.60 8.00
N PRO A 53 3.94 -10.24 9.18
CA PRO A 53 4.02 -11.70 9.26
C PRO A 53 2.79 -12.42 8.71
N ARG A 54 1.59 -11.85 8.90
CA ARG A 54 0.34 -12.40 8.35
C ARG A 54 0.38 -12.43 6.82
N LEU A 55 0.75 -11.29 6.23
CA LEU A 55 0.82 -11.14 4.78
C LEU A 55 1.94 -12.00 4.17
N GLN A 56 3.09 -12.10 4.82
CA GLN A 56 4.18 -12.97 4.39
C GLN A 56 3.79 -14.45 4.44
N THR A 57 3.09 -14.88 5.49
CA THR A 57 2.60 -16.25 5.60
C THR A 57 1.65 -16.60 4.46
N ALA A 58 0.75 -15.69 4.09
CA ALA A 58 -0.18 -15.90 2.99
C ALA A 58 0.51 -16.04 1.63
N PHE A 59 1.63 -15.34 1.41
CA PHE A 59 2.40 -15.45 0.16
C PHE A 59 3.54 -16.47 0.20
N GLY A 60 3.76 -17.12 1.34
CA GLY A 60 4.92 -17.99 1.54
C GLY A 60 6.24 -17.21 1.46
N ASN A 61 7.32 -17.91 1.10
CA ASN A 61 8.68 -17.30 1.06
C ASN A 61 8.95 -16.42 -0.19
N GLU A 62 7.95 -16.14 -1.01
CA GLU A 62 8.13 -15.42 -2.26
C GLU A 62 8.05 -13.88 -2.09
N ALA A 63 7.51 -13.41 -0.96
CA ALA A 63 7.33 -11.99 -0.71
C ALA A 63 8.64 -11.29 -0.36
N ARG A 64 9.01 -10.28 -1.16
CA ARG A 64 10.11 -9.36 -0.86
C ARG A 64 9.57 -8.14 -0.11
N THR A 65 10.34 -7.61 0.83
CA THR A 65 9.85 -6.56 1.72
C THR A 65 10.82 -5.38 1.79
N ILE A 66 10.26 -4.16 1.76
CA ILE A 66 10.95 -2.91 2.07
C ILE A 66 10.32 -2.34 3.33
N ILE A 67 11.13 -2.10 4.38
CA ILE A 67 10.68 -1.52 5.64
C ILE A 67 11.19 -0.10 5.74
N LEU A 68 10.27 0.85 5.90
CA LEU A 68 10.55 2.28 6.02
C LEU A 68 10.45 2.71 7.50
N PRO A 69 11.06 3.83 7.88
CA PRO A 69 10.84 4.41 9.20
C PRO A 69 9.36 4.67 9.49
N ALA A 70 8.94 4.51 10.73
CA ALA A 70 7.58 4.83 11.13
C ALA A 70 7.37 6.34 11.29
N GLY A 71 6.12 6.82 11.09
CA GLY A 71 5.68 8.18 11.37
C GLY A 71 5.68 9.11 10.16
N GLU A 72 5.08 10.29 10.35
CA GLU A 72 4.78 11.29 9.30
C GLU A 72 6.06 11.82 8.61
N GLY A 73 7.22 11.82 9.28
CA GLY A 73 8.50 12.21 8.69
C GLY A 73 8.95 11.36 7.51
N THR A 74 8.38 10.18 7.36
CA THR A 74 8.63 9.27 6.24
C THR A 74 8.04 9.80 4.92
N LYS A 75 7.01 10.64 4.95
CA LYS A 75 6.47 11.31 3.75
C LYS A 75 7.39 12.45 3.30
N SER A 76 8.59 12.16 2.82
CA SER A 76 9.61 13.13 2.45
C SER A 76 10.31 12.78 1.13
N TRP A 77 10.97 13.77 0.50
CA TRP A 77 11.80 13.56 -0.68
C TRP A 77 12.85 12.48 -0.48
N LEU A 78 13.53 12.50 0.67
CA LEU A 78 14.58 11.54 0.98
C LEU A 78 14.06 10.09 1.00
N GLN A 79 12.91 9.87 1.63
CA GLN A 79 12.33 8.53 1.70
C GLN A 79 11.70 8.10 0.37
N LEU A 80 11.16 9.04 -0.40
CA LEU A 80 10.70 8.77 -1.76
C LEU A 80 11.85 8.30 -2.67
N GLU A 81 12.97 9.01 -2.67
CA GLU A 81 14.18 8.65 -3.42
C GLU A 81 14.66 7.25 -3.03
N ARG A 82 14.86 6.99 -1.74
CA ARG A 82 15.29 5.67 -1.23
C ARG A 82 14.34 4.54 -1.61
N LEU A 83 13.04 4.80 -1.56
CA LEU A 83 12.04 3.81 -1.95
C LEU A 83 12.11 3.51 -3.45
N ILE A 84 12.25 4.53 -4.29
CA ILE A 84 12.39 4.35 -5.74
C ILE A 84 13.64 3.54 -6.07
N ASP A 85 14.80 3.87 -5.47
CA ASP A 85 16.03 3.14 -5.69
C ASP A 85 15.90 1.67 -5.27
N ALA A 86 15.34 1.40 -4.09
CA ALA A 86 15.10 0.05 -3.62
C ALA A 86 14.15 -0.74 -4.55
N LEU A 87 13.12 -0.10 -5.11
CA LEU A 87 12.22 -0.75 -6.06
C LEU A 87 12.91 -1.04 -7.40
N LEU A 88 13.81 -0.16 -7.86
CA LEU A 88 14.63 -0.37 -9.05
C LEU A 88 15.62 -1.52 -8.85
N ASP A 89 16.28 -1.58 -7.69
CA ASP A 89 17.20 -2.67 -7.33
C ASP A 89 16.48 -4.04 -7.27
N LEU A 90 15.21 -4.04 -6.82
CA LEU A 90 14.34 -5.22 -6.87
C LEU A 90 13.84 -5.56 -8.28
N GLY A 91 14.17 -4.76 -9.29
CA GLY A 91 13.80 -5.00 -10.68
C GLY A 91 12.31 -4.76 -10.99
N VAL A 92 11.66 -3.85 -10.26
CA VAL A 92 10.24 -3.51 -10.51
C VAL A 92 10.06 -2.92 -11.90
N GLU A 93 9.11 -3.45 -12.64
CA GLU A 93 8.77 -3.04 -14.00
C GLU A 93 7.39 -2.33 -14.08
N ARG A 94 7.12 -1.63 -15.18
CA ARG A 94 5.84 -0.89 -15.38
C ARG A 94 4.59 -1.74 -15.19
N LYS A 95 4.65 -3.04 -15.49
CA LYS A 95 3.51 -3.95 -15.37
C LYS A 95 3.36 -4.54 -13.96
N ASP A 96 4.35 -4.32 -13.11
CA ASP A 96 4.29 -4.83 -11.74
C ASP A 96 3.37 -3.98 -10.87
N LYS A 97 2.99 -4.55 -9.74
CA LYS A 97 2.23 -3.86 -8.72
C LYS A 97 2.90 -4.09 -7.37
N VAL A 98 3.15 -3.01 -6.67
CA VAL A 98 3.71 -3.05 -5.31
C VAL A 98 2.60 -2.98 -4.28
N ILE A 99 2.81 -3.52 -3.09
CA ILE A 99 1.82 -3.61 -2.02
C ILE A 99 2.19 -2.61 -0.93
N ALA A 100 1.33 -1.62 -0.68
CA ALA A 100 1.44 -0.67 0.41
C ALA A 100 0.69 -1.22 1.63
N LEU A 101 1.41 -1.79 2.59
CA LEU A 101 0.86 -2.30 3.86
C LEU A 101 1.11 -1.28 4.97
N GLY A 102 0.11 -0.49 5.34
CA GLY A 102 0.31 0.54 6.36
C GLY A 102 -0.82 1.55 6.47
N GLY A 103 -0.62 2.56 7.30
CA GLY A 103 -1.51 3.71 7.41
C GLY A 103 -1.39 4.67 6.21
N GLY A 104 -2.02 5.84 6.32
CA GLY A 104 -2.02 6.85 5.26
C GLY A 104 -0.62 7.32 4.83
N VAL A 105 0.36 7.32 5.74
CA VAL A 105 1.76 7.67 5.44
C VAL A 105 2.34 6.73 4.38
N ILE A 106 2.20 5.43 4.59
CA ILE A 106 2.69 4.39 3.67
C ILE A 106 1.89 4.41 2.37
N GLY A 107 0.55 4.50 2.46
CA GLY A 107 -0.32 4.56 1.29
C GLY A 107 0.03 5.72 0.34
N ASP A 108 0.20 6.92 0.91
CA ASP A 108 0.54 8.13 0.15
C ASP A 108 1.93 8.06 -0.49
N LEU A 109 2.96 7.68 0.30
CA LEU A 109 4.34 7.61 -0.19
C LEU A 109 4.50 6.53 -1.28
N VAL A 110 3.98 5.33 -1.04
CA VAL A 110 4.08 4.21 -1.99
C VAL A 110 3.28 4.49 -3.25
N GLY A 111 2.06 5.04 -3.12
CA GLY A 111 1.26 5.42 -4.27
C GLY A 111 1.92 6.51 -5.12
N PHE A 112 2.58 7.50 -4.49
CA PHE A 112 3.33 8.51 -5.22
C PHE A 112 4.58 7.93 -5.88
N ALA A 113 5.36 7.09 -5.18
CA ALA A 113 6.49 6.38 -5.77
C ALA A 113 6.06 5.54 -6.98
N ALA A 114 4.97 4.77 -6.86
CA ALA A 114 4.43 3.98 -7.96
C ALA A 114 4.01 4.82 -9.16
N SER A 115 3.46 6.02 -8.92
CA SER A 115 3.01 6.91 -10.00
C SER A 115 4.14 7.43 -10.89
N ILE A 116 5.37 7.54 -10.36
CA ILE A 116 6.52 8.09 -11.07
C ILE A 116 7.56 7.04 -11.46
N LEU A 117 7.61 5.90 -10.75
CA LEU A 117 8.54 4.80 -11.05
C LEU A 117 8.31 4.32 -12.48
N LYS A 118 9.37 4.37 -13.31
CA LYS A 118 9.30 4.00 -14.76
C LYS A 118 8.12 4.65 -15.50
N ARG A 119 7.72 5.85 -15.11
CA ARG A 119 6.55 6.63 -15.60
C ARG A 119 5.21 6.00 -15.26
N GLY A 120 5.15 5.28 -14.16
CA GLY A 120 3.95 4.67 -13.58
C GLY A 120 3.99 3.15 -13.57
N CYS A 121 3.95 2.55 -12.38
CA CYS A 121 3.60 1.15 -12.14
C CYS A 121 2.34 1.08 -11.27
N GLY A 122 1.75 -0.09 -11.13
CA GLY A 122 0.57 -0.26 -10.29
C GLY A 122 0.91 -0.35 -8.81
N PHE A 123 -0.09 -0.14 -7.95
CA PHE A 123 0.03 -0.44 -6.53
C PHE A 123 -1.28 -0.97 -5.95
N ILE A 124 -1.18 -1.65 -4.83
CA ILE A 124 -2.29 -2.22 -4.06
C ILE A 124 -2.23 -1.63 -2.67
N GLN A 125 -3.34 -1.16 -2.14
CA GLN A 125 -3.40 -0.65 -0.77
C GLN A 125 -3.95 -1.69 0.19
N VAL A 126 -3.26 -1.86 1.33
CA VAL A 126 -3.69 -2.68 2.47
C VAL A 126 -3.63 -1.77 3.71
N PRO A 127 -4.69 -0.96 3.94
CA PRO A 127 -4.70 0.04 4.98
C PRO A 127 -4.82 -0.59 6.37
N THR A 128 -3.94 -0.15 7.30
CA THR A 128 -3.85 -0.71 8.65
C THR A 128 -4.31 0.24 9.76
N THR A 129 -4.74 1.46 9.43
CA THR A 129 -5.36 2.39 10.38
C THR A 129 -6.80 2.68 10.00
N LEU A 130 -7.64 3.06 10.96
CA LEU A 130 -9.05 3.36 10.69
C LEU A 130 -9.19 4.47 9.64
N LEU A 131 -8.45 5.58 9.81
CA LEU A 131 -8.48 6.69 8.85
C LEU A 131 -8.09 6.23 7.44
N ALA A 132 -7.09 5.36 7.32
CA ALA A 132 -6.70 4.84 6.01
C ALA A 132 -7.77 3.91 5.41
N GLN A 133 -8.47 3.12 6.23
CA GLN A 133 -9.54 2.23 5.77
C GLN A 133 -10.77 2.99 5.25
N VAL A 134 -11.13 4.12 5.88
CA VAL A 134 -12.37 4.83 5.56
C VAL A 134 -12.18 6.06 4.67
N ASP A 135 -10.95 6.54 4.49
CA ASP A 135 -10.68 7.80 3.77
C ASP A 135 -9.44 7.70 2.86
N SER A 136 -8.21 7.69 3.40
CA SER A 136 -7.01 7.95 2.59
C SER A 136 -6.66 6.87 1.57
N SER A 137 -7.17 5.64 1.69
CA SER A 137 -6.98 4.59 0.68
C SER A 137 -7.89 4.73 -0.55
N VAL A 138 -8.82 5.68 -0.53
CA VAL A 138 -9.81 5.89 -1.60
C VAL A 138 -9.59 7.24 -2.26
N GLY A 139 -9.82 7.29 -3.58
CA GLY A 139 -9.71 8.55 -4.35
C GLY A 139 -8.35 8.79 -5.00
N GLY A 140 -7.35 7.95 -4.73
CA GLY A 140 -6.05 7.96 -5.43
C GLY A 140 -5.19 9.20 -5.16
N LYS A 141 -5.46 9.97 -4.10
CA LYS A 141 -4.58 11.05 -3.67
C LYS A 141 -3.33 10.45 -3.06
N THR A 142 -2.17 10.77 -3.63
CA THR A 142 -0.88 10.29 -3.14
C THR A 142 0.09 11.47 -3.08
N ALA A 143 0.85 11.59 -1.98
CA ALA A 143 1.65 12.78 -1.77
C ALA A 143 2.79 12.56 -0.78
N ILE A 144 3.72 13.52 -0.78
CA ILE A 144 4.72 13.73 0.24
C ILE A 144 4.61 15.11 0.86
N ASN A 145 5.25 15.27 2.01
CA ASN A 145 5.40 16.55 2.68
C ASN A 145 6.66 17.25 2.18
N VAL A 146 6.59 18.57 2.10
CA VAL A 146 7.71 19.42 1.71
C VAL A 146 7.84 20.56 2.74
N ARG A 147 8.92 21.32 2.66
CA ARG A 147 9.18 22.43 3.59
C ARG A 147 8.00 23.42 3.67
N ALA A 148 7.28 23.63 2.57
CA ALA A 148 6.16 24.56 2.49
C ALA A 148 4.88 24.04 3.16
N GLY A 149 4.75 22.73 3.39
CA GLY A 149 3.57 22.13 4.03
C GLY A 149 3.39 20.65 3.72
N LYS A 150 2.33 20.10 4.32
CA LYS A 150 1.95 18.69 4.14
C LYS A 150 1.20 18.49 2.81
N ASN A 151 1.45 17.34 2.16
CA ASN A 151 0.71 16.87 0.98
C ASN A 151 0.70 17.83 -0.22
N LEU A 152 1.72 18.69 -0.35
CA LEU A 152 1.77 19.69 -1.43
C LEU A 152 2.39 19.16 -2.73
N VAL A 153 3.10 18.05 -2.68
CA VAL A 153 3.69 17.41 -3.85
C VAL A 153 3.22 15.96 -3.94
N GLY A 154 2.67 15.58 -5.08
CA GLY A 154 2.10 14.26 -5.27
C GLY A 154 1.40 14.11 -6.62
N SER A 155 0.60 13.07 -6.73
CA SER A 155 -0.15 12.75 -7.94
C SER A 155 -1.52 12.14 -7.61
N PHE A 156 -2.42 12.15 -8.58
CA PHE A 156 -3.61 11.32 -8.56
C PHE A 156 -3.30 9.98 -9.21
N HIS A 157 -3.11 8.95 -8.40
CA HIS A 157 -2.79 7.60 -8.85
C HIS A 157 -3.72 6.58 -8.19
N GLN A 158 -4.62 5.99 -8.98
CA GLN A 158 -5.61 5.04 -8.45
C GLN A 158 -4.94 3.71 -8.15
N PRO A 159 -5.25 3.08 -6.99
CA PRO A 159 -4.77 1.73 -6.71
C PRO A 159 -5.41 0.72 -7.66
N ALA A 160 -4.73 -0.39 -7.92
CA ALA A 160 -5.28 -1.51 -8.66
C ALA A 160 -6.26 -2.35 -7.82
N LEU A 161 -6.15 -2.27 -6.50
CA LEU A 161 -6.98 -2.96 -5.51
C LEU A 161 -6.80 -2.29 -4.16
N VAL A 162 -7.85 -2.26 -3.35
CA VAL A 162 -7.78 -1.94 -1.91
C VAL A 162 -8.29 -3.15 -1.12
N VAL A 163 -7.53 -3.61 -0.12
CA VAL A 163 -7.90 -4.74 0.74
C VAL A 163 -8.04 -4.24 2.18
N ILE A 164 -9.27 -4.14 2.66
CA ILE A 164 -9.61 -3.67 3.99
C ILE A 164 -9.94 -4.88 4.89
N ASP A 165 -9.05 -5.16 5.83
CA ASP A 165 -9.26 -6.16 6.87
C ASP A 165 -9.45 -5.45 8.22
N PRO A 166 -10.68 -5.36 8.76
CA PRO A 166 -10.92 -4.69 10.02
C PRO A 166 -10.16 -5.28 11.21
N THR A 167 -9.75 -6.56 11.15
CA THR A 167 -9.02 -7.20 12.26
C THR A 167 -7.63 -6.61 12.49
N VAL A 168 -7.06 -5.90 11.50
CA VAL A 168 -5.76 -5.22 11.70
C VAL A 168 -5.84 -4.08 12.72
N LEU A 169 -7.03 -3.54 12.96
CA LEU A 169 -7.26 -2.46 13.92
C LEU A 169 -7.06 -2.93 15.38
N GLU A 170 -7.18 -4.23 15.66
CA GLU A 170 -7.00 -4.80 17.01
C GLU A 170 -5.59 -4.60 17.56
N THR A 171 -4.61 -4.33 16.70
CA THR A 171 -3.22 -4.05 17.11
C THR A 171 -2.90 -2.57 17.28
N LEU A 172 -3.88 -1.70 17.06
CA LEU A 172 -3.72 -0.26 17.28
C LEU A 172 -3.96 0.10 18.75
N PRO A 173 -3.29 1.14 19.27
CA PRO A 173 -3.64 1.72 20.56
C PRO A 173 -5.08 2.25 20.57
N ASP A 174 -5.76 2.22 21.74
CA ASP A 174 -7.16 2.64 21.92
C ASP A 174 -7.47 4.09 21.48
N ARG A 175 -6.42 4.89 21.23
CA ARG A 175 -6.51 6.27 20.77
C ARG A 175 -5.62 6.51 19.53
N GLN A 176 -6.06 6.00 18.42
CA GLN A 176 -5.58 6.42 17.09
C GLN A 176 -6.75 6.79 16.19
#